data_58a80c5cd2e0ec57823bce5798cde63f
#
_entry.id   58a80c5cd2e0ec57823bce5798cde63f
#
_cell.length_a   1.000
_cell.length_b   1.000
_cell.length_c   1.000
_cell.angle_alpha   90.00
_cell.angle_beta   90.00
_cell.angle_gamma   90.00
#
_symmetry.space_group_name_H-M   'P 1'
#
loop_
_entity.id
_entity.type
_entity.pdbx_description
1 polymer ?
#
loop_
_entity_poly.entity_id
_entity_poly.type
_entity_poly.pdbx_seq_one_letter_code
_entity_poly.pdbx_strand_id
1 'polypeptide(L)'
;YGGYATLRALTKTPDLFACGVAGLVVSDLQLQLTSSRTDFAGSKSAVAHWRSLIGEKGSGWEQSKAVSPAFQLDRLKAPLMIWAGGSDRRTPIEQYHKVVDGMKALGKAPDVTMVKPDEAHGYYQLQNEVDLYEQMVLFLRRHVGTPKEAAPAAAPAAAASGPAC
;
A
#
# COMPACT_ATOMS: atom_id res chain seq x y z
N TYR A 1 -2.36 -6.21 -3.04
CA TYR A 1 -3.09 -6.24 -1.75
C TYR A 1 -2.41 -5.37 -0.68
N GLY A 2 -1.07 -5.32 -0.61
CA GLY A 2 -0.34 -4.60 0.44
C GLY A 2 -0.70 -3.12 0.56
N GLY A 3 -0.83 -2.42 -0.56
CA GLY A 3 -1.23 -1.01 -0.57
C GLY A 3 -2.64 -0.77 -0.02
N TYR A 4 -3.60 -1.66 -0.34
CA TYR A 4 -4.93 -1.65 0.26
C TYR A 4 -4.84 -1.89 1.79
N ALA A 5 -4.11 -2.91 2.20
CA ALA A 5 -3.96 -3.26 3.62
C ALA A 5 -3.38 -2.10 4.43
N THR A 6 -2.34 -1.43 3.89
CA THR A 6 -1.72 -0.26 4.53
C THR A 6 -2.74 0.87 4.69
N LEU A 7 -3.40 1.30 3.61
CA LEU A 7 -4.40 2.37 3.69
C LEU A 7 -5.57 2.00 4.61
N ARG A 8 -6.00 0.73 4.56
CA ARG A 8 -7.08 0.26 5.41
C ARG A 8 -6.68 0.23 6.89
N ALA A 9 -5.47 -0.17 7.22
CA ALA A 9 -4.93 -0.11 8.58
C ALA A 9 -4.92 1.33 9.11
N LEU A 10 -4.40 2.28 8.32
CA LEU A 10 -4.32 3.69 8.69
C LEU A 10 -5.70 4.37 8.83
N THR A 11 -6.72 3.92 8.11
CA THR A 11 -8.07 4.48 8.21
C THR A 11 -8.96 3.76 9.22
N LYS A 12 -8.73 2.46 9.45
CA LYS A 12 -9.49 1.67 10.41
C LYS A 12 -9.02 1.88 11.85
N THR A 13 -7.72 1.95 12.04
CA THR A 13 -7.07 2.11 13.36
C THR A 13 -6.08 3.27 13.31
N PRO A 14 -6.57 4.52 13.18
CA PRO A 14 -5.75 5.70 12.85
C PRO A 14 -4.70 6.06 13.89
N ASP A 15 -4.84 5.58 15.11
CA ASP A 15 -3.93 5.90 16.22
C ASP A 15 -2.90 4.77 16.49
N LEU A 16 -2.94 3.69 15.71
CA LEU A 16 -2.08 2.52 15.96
C LEU A 16 -0.69 2.63 15.32
N PHE A 17 -0.59 3.32 14.19
CA PHE A 17 0.63 3.36 13.37
C PHE A 17 1.26 4.74 13.39
N ALA A 18 2.58 4.79 13.54
CA ALA A 18 3.35 6.02 13.49
C ALA A 18 3.39 6.65 12.09
N CYS A 19 3.37 5.83 11.04
CA CYS A 19 3.32 6.24 9.64
C CYS A 19 2.92 5.06 8.76
N GLY A 20 2.74 5.29 7.45
CA GLY A 20 2.52 4.22 6.49
C GLY A 20 3.18 4.46 5.14
N VAL A 21 3.65 3.37 4.52
CA VAL A 21 4.15 3.35 3.14
C VAL A 21 3.20 2.49 2.31
N ALA A 22 2.46 3.11 1.40
CA ALA A 22 1.46 2.46 0.58
C ALA A 22 1.86 2.51 -0.90
N GLY A 23 2.11 1.37 -1.49
CA GLY A 23 2.44 1.26 -2.91
C GLY A 23 1.38 0.50 -3.70
N LEU A 24 1.19 0.89 -4.97
CA LEU A 24 0.35 0.17 -5.93
C LEU A 24 -1.05 -0.12 -5.35
N VAL A 25 -1.68 0.94 -4.84
CA VAL A 25 -2.83 0.84 -3.95
C VAL A 25 -4.13 0.48 -4.68
N VAL A 26 -4.96 -0.35 -4.05
CA VAL A 26 -6.39 -0.41 -4.32
C VAL A 26 -7.08 0.43 -3.25
N SER A 27 -7.51 1.63 -3.61
CA SER A 27 -8.14 2.57 -2.68
C SER A 27 -9.66 2.53 -2.74
N ASP A 28 -10.20 2.16 -3.89
CA ASP A 28 -11.62 2.02 -4.18
C ASP A 28 -11.89 0.67 -4.84
N LEU A 29 -12.56 -0.21 -4.12
CA LEU A 29 -12.84 -1.58 -4.57
C LEU A 29 -13.80 -1.61 -5.77
N GLN A 30 -14.73 -0.66 -5.88
CA GLN A 30 -15.62 -0.61 -7.03
C GLN A 30 -14.91 -0.10 -8.29
N LEU A 31 -14.02 0.88 -8.15
CA LEU A 31 -13.15 1.29 -9.25
C LEU A 31 -12.30 0.12 -9.75
N GLN A 32 -11.76 -0.69 -8.83
CA GLN A 32 -11.00 -1.88 -9.20
C GLN A 32 -11.82 -2.87 -10.05
N LEU A 33 -13.11 -3.04 -9.76
CA LEU A 33 -14.00 -3.95 -10.48
C LEU A 33 -14.53 -3.39 -11.81
N THR A 34 -14.62 -2.06 -11.93
CA THR A 34 -15.29 -1.41 -13.06
C THR A 34 -14.35 -0.78 -14.07
N SER A 35 -13.07 -0.60 -13.70
CA SER A 35 -12.08 -0.03 -14.61
C SER A 35 -11.78 -0.99 -15.77
N SER A 36 -11.89 -0.48 -16.99
CA SER A 36 -11.46 -1.18 -18.20
C SER A 36 -9.93 -1.27 -18.34
N ARG A 37 -9.20 -0.59 -17.48
CA ARG A 37 -7.73 -0.53 -17.53
C ARG A 37 -7.04 -1.65 -16.76
N THR A 38 -7.78 -2.41 -15.93
CA THR A 38 -7.21 -3.55 -15.21
C THR A 38 -6.86 -4.70 -16.13
N ASP A 39 -5.81 -5.44 -15.81
CA ASP A 39 -5.34 -6.60 -16.56
C ASP A 39 -6.35 -7.77 -16.61
N PHE A 40 -7.32 -7.77 -15.70
CA PHE A 40 -8.41 -8.76 -15.66
C PHE A 40 -9.75 -8.26 -16.24
N ALA A 41 -9.85 -7.00 -16.68
CA ALA A 41 -11.11 -6.43 -17.16
C ALA A 41 -11.76 -7.22 -18.34
N GLY A 42 -10.93 -7.85 -19.17
CA GLY A 42 -11.38 -8.72 -20.26
C GLY A 42 -11.81 -10.12 -19.84
N SER A 43 -11.57 -10.54 -18.60
CA SER A 43 -11.88 -11.88 -18.10
C SER A 43 -13.18 -11.88 -17.29
N LYS A 44 -14.25 -12.40 -17.90
CA LYS A 44 -15.56 -12.53 -17.21
C LYS A 44 -15.48 -13.34 -15.92
N SER A 45 -14.68 -14.42 -15.92
CA SER A 45 -14.50 -15.28 -14.74
C SER A 45 -13.73 -14.58 -13.63
N ALA A 46 -12.66 -13.84 -13.95
CA ALA A 46 -11.90 -13.08 -12.95
C ALA A 46 -12.75 -11.95 -12.35
N VAL A 47 -13.47 -11.20 -13.16
CA VAL A 47 -14.38 -10.15 -12.69
C VAL A 47 -15.49 -10.76 -11.80
N ALA A 48 -16.10 -11.88 -12.19
CA ALA A 48 -17.12 -12.56 -11.40
C ALA A 48 -16.56 -13.04 -10.04
N HIS A 49 -15.35 -13.60 -10.04
CA HIS A 49 -14.66 -14.00 -8.81
C HIS A 49 -14.45 -12.80 -7.86
N TRP A 50 -13.88 -11.70 -8.36
CA TRP A 50 -13.67 -10.51 -7.53
C TRP A 50 -14.97 -9.90 -7.03
N ARG A 51 -16.04 -9.88 -7.87
CA ARG A 51 -17.38 -9.43 -7.46
C ARG A 51 -17.93 -10.26 -6.31
N SER A 52 -17.74 -11.58 -6.32
CA SER A 52 -18.20 -12.45 -5.23
C SER A 52 -17.51 -12.16 -3.90
N LEU A 53 -16.29 -11.64 -3.93
CA LEU A 53 -15.51 -11.28 -2.72
C LEU A 53 -15.78 -9.87 -2.22
N ILE A 54 -15.94 -8.92 -3.14
CA ILE A 54 -16.03 -7.48 -2.84
C ILE A 54 -17.49 -7.04 -2.67
N GLY A 55 -18.42 -7.73 -3.34
CA GLY A 55 -19.82 -7.34 -3.47
C GLY A 55 -20.10 -6.58 -4.76
N GLU A 56 -21.33 -6.65 -5.23
CA GLU A 56 -21.82 -5.97 -6.45
C GLU A 56 -22.53 -4.66 -6.12
N LYS A 57 -22.85 -3.90 -7.18
CA LYS A 57 -23.79 -2.75 -7.06
C LYS A 57 -25.10 -3.24 -6.41
N GLY A 58 -25.69 -2.40 -5.60
CA GLY A 58 -26.85 -2.75 -4.75
C GLY A 58 -26.40 -2.93 -3.31
N SER A 59 -26.84 -4.00 -2.64
CA SER A 59 -26.48 -4.26 -1.23
C SER A 59 -24.97 -4.38 -0.97
N GLY A 60 -24.22 -4.88 -1.94
CA GLY A 60 -22.75 -5.00 -1.85
C GLY A 60 -22.01 -3.69 -2.06
N TRP A 61 -22.62 -2.68 -2.70
CA TRP A 61 -21.97 -1.40 -2.98
C TRP A 61 -21.62 -0.63 -1.70
N GLU A 62 -22.59 -0.48 -0.81
CA GLU A 62 -22.38 0.25 0.45
C GLU A 62 -21.35 -0.46 1.33
N GLN A 63 -21.36 -1.78 1.36
CA GLN A 63 -20.38 -2.57 2.07
C GLN A 63 -18.97 -2.39 1.49
N SER A 64 -18.80 -2.45 0.16
CA SER A 64 -17.51 -2.25 -0.48
C SER A 64 -16.99 -0.83 -0.29
N LYS A 65 -17.86 0.19 -0.35
CA LYS A 65 -17.54 1.57 -0.05
C LYS A 65 -17.08 1.75 1.40
N ALA A 66 -17.77 1.11 2.36
CA ALA A 66 -17.44 1.17 3.78
C ALA A 66 -16.06 0.55 4.11
N VAL A 67 -15.52 -0.30 3.24
CA VAL A 67 -14.18 -0.87 3.41
C VAL A 67 -13.14 -0.33 2.42
N SER A 68 -13.52 0.57 1.52
CA SER A 68 -12.63 1.23 0.57
C SER A 68 -11.97 2.45 1.23
N PRO A 69 -10.63 2.48 1.36
CA PRO A 69 -9.92 3.57 2.04
C PRO A 69 -10.19 4.96 1.46
N ALA A 70 -10.42 5.07 0.14
CA ALA A 70 -10.69 6.34 -0.54
C ALA A 70 -11.89 7.11 0.02
N PHE A 71 -12.84 6.42 0.67
CA PHE A 71 -14.02 7.03 1.31
C PHE A 71 -13.86 7.27 2.82
N GLN A 72 -12.66 7.07 3.36
CA GLN A 72 -12.36 7.20 4.79
C GLN A 72 -11.07 7.98 5.05
N LEU A 73 -10.64 8.80 4.09
CA LEU A 73 -9.38 9.57 4.18
C LEU A 73 -9.40 10.63 5.27
N ASP A 74 -10.59 11.10 5.67
CA ASP A 74 -10.80 11.99 6.81
C ASP A 74 -10.26 11.38 8.12
N ARG A 75 -10.32 10.06 8.25
CA ARG A 75 -9.84 9.31 9.42
C ARG A 75 -8.32 9.10 9.44
N LEU A 76 -7.63 9.27 8.31
CA LEU A 76 -6.19 9.07 8.22
C LEU A 76 -5.47 10.21 8.95
N LYS A 77 -4.74 9.87 10.01
CA LYS A 77 -3.97 10.80 10.86
C LYS A 77 -2.47 10.66 10.66
N ALA A 78 -2.01 9.44 10.44
CA ALA A 78 -0.58 9.14 10.33
C ALA A 78 0.01 9.71 9.04
N PRO A 79 1.28 10.15 9.06
CA PRO A 79 2.03 10.48 7.86
C PRO A 79 1.98 9.35 6.84
N LEU A 80 1.84 9.71 5.55
CA LEU A 80 1.72 8.75 4.45
C LEU A 80 2.76 9.02 3.38
N MET A 81 3.52 7.98 3.03
CA MET A 81 4.20 7.88 1.75
C MET A 81 3.35 7.03 0.81
N ILE A 82 3.08 7.52 -0.41
CA ILE A 82 2.33 6.77 -1.41
C ILE A 82 3.05 6.79 -2.76
N TRP A 83 3.07 5.63 -3.45
CA TRP A 83 3.72 5.50 -4.74
C TRP A 83 2.95 4.62 -5.72
N ALA A 84 3.16 4.85 -7.03
CA ALA A 84 2.49 4.11 -8.09
C ALA A 84 3.34 4.07 -9.37
N GLY A 85 3.13 3.03 -10.20
CA GLY A 85 3.54 3.01 -11.58
C GLY A 85 2.47 3.62 -12.47
N GLY A 86 2.86 4.52 -13.38
CA GLY A 86 1.92 5.20 -14.29
C GLY A 86 1.32 4.27 -15.34
N SER A 87 2.03 3.18 -15.67
CA SER A 87 1.62 2.14 -16.61
C SER A 87 1.04 0.90 -15.94
N ASP A 88 0.73 0.97 -14.64
CA ASP A 88 0.17 -0.15 -13.88
C ASP A 88 -1.23 -0.53 -14.40
N ARG A 89 -1.35 -1.77 -14.87
CA ARG A 89 -2.61 -2.35 -15.34
C ARG A 89 -3.29 -3.23 -14.29
N ARG A 90 -2.63 -3.52 -13.17
CA ARG A 90 -3.21 -4.30 -12.09
C ARG A 90 -3.96 -3.42 -11.11
N THR A 91 -3.35 -2.28 -10.74
CA THR A 91 -3.97 -1.23 -9.94
C THR A 91 -3.87 0.10 -10.70
N PRO A 92 -4.88 0.45 -11.49
CA PRO A 92 -4.83 1.64 -12.35
C PRO A 92 -4.50 2.90 -11.57
N ILE A 93 -3.76 3.82 -12.20
CA ILE A 93 -3.25 5.05 -11.58
C ILE A 93 -4.36 5.91 -10.93
N GLU A 94 -5.60 5.76 -11.37
CA GLU A 94 -6.76 6.43 -10.78
C GLU A 94 -6.98 6.06 -9.31
N GLN A 95 -6.54 4.87 -8.90
CA GLN A 95 -6.58 4.43 -7.51
C GLN A 95 -5.66 5.29 -6.62
N TYR A 96 -4.47 5.61 -7.13
CA TYR A 96 -3.53 6.52 -6.50
C TYR A 96 -4.07 7.95 -6.44
N HIS A 97 -4.59 8.47 -7.56
CA HIS A 97 -5.15 9.82 -7.63
C HIS A 97 -6.32 10.01 -6.66
N LYS A 98 -7.19 9.02 -6.51
CA LYS A 98 -8.28 9.09 -5.52
C LYS A 98 -7.78 9.35 -4.10
N VAL A 99 -6.65 8.77 -3.71
CA VAL A 99 -6.07 9.01 -2.38
C VAL A 99 -5.46 10.40 -2.31
N VAL A 100 -4.57 10.74 -3.24
CA VAL A 100 -3.82 12.00 -3.21
C VAL A 100 -4.76 13.20 -3.32
N ASP A 101 -5.68 13.18 -4.27
CA ASP A 101 -6.61 14.28 -4.49
C ASP A 101 -7.67 14.36 -3.38
N GLY A 102 -8.13 13.20 -2.89
CA GLY A 102 -9.04 13.15 -1.75
C GLY A 102 -8.41 13.70 -0.46
N MET A 103 -7.14 13.42 -0.20
CA MET A 103 -6.42 14.01 0.93
C MET A 103 -6.23 15.52 0.76
N LYS A 104 -5.87 15.99 -0.45
CA LYS A 104 -5.76 17.42 -0.74
C LYS A 104 -7.07 18.15 -0.53
N ALA A 105 -8.20 17.58 -0.96
CA ALA A 105 -9.53 18.14 -0.75
C ALA A 105 -9.92 18.29 0.73
N LEU A 106 -9.31 17.48 1.60
CA LEU A 106 -9.45 17.55 3.07
C LEU A 106 -8.43 18.51 3.73
N GLY A 107 -7.69 19.29 2.94
CA GLY A 107 -6.62 20.14 3.47
C GLY A 107 -5.41 19.38 4.01
N LYS A 108 -5.24 18.13 3.62
CA LYS A 108 -4.11 17.25 3.95
C LYS A 108 -3.34 16.91 2.68
N ALA A 109 -2.11 16.46 2.82
CA ALA A 109 -1.35 15.89 1.71
C ALA A 109 -0.54 14.70 2.22
N PRO A 110 -0.30 13.67 1.39
CA PRO A 110 0.74 12.71 1.72
C PRO A 110 2.09 13.40 1.88
N ASP A 111 2.91 12.95 2.82
CA ASP A 111 4.25 13.51 3.05
C ASP A 111 5.20 13.28 1.86
N VAL A 112 5.06 12.11 1.24
CA VAL A 112 5.81 11.74 0.04
C VAL A 112 4.89 11.12 -0.99
N THR A 113 5.01 11.60 -2.23
CA THR A 113 4.31 11.03 -3.38
C THR A 113 5.33 10.68 -4.47
N MET A 114 5.24 9.47 -5.04
CA MET A 114 6.09 9.05 -6.15
C MET A 114 5.26 8.41 -7.25
N VAL A 115 5.45 8.86 -8.48
CA VAL A 115 4.90 8.21 -9.68
C VAL A 115 6.01 8.14 -10.72
N LYS A 116 6.27 6.95 -11.24
CA LYS A 116 7.14 6.74 -12.40
C LYS A 116 6.25 6.36 -13.58
N PRO A 117 6.14 7.21 -14.63
CA PRO A 117 5.12 7.07 -15.68
C PRO A 117 5.21 5.76 -16.48
N ASP A 118 6.40 5.27 -16.67
CA ASP A 118 6.76 4.09 -17.47
C ASP A 118 6.87 2.79 -16.65
N GLU A 119 6.72 2.87 -15.34
CA GLU A 119 6.70 1.70 -14.46
C GLU A 119 5.28 1.10 -14.33
N ALA A 120 5.24 -0.22 -14.14
CA ALA A 120 4.02 -1.00 -14.01
C ALA A 120 3.68 -1.34 -12.55
N HIS A 121 3.22 -2.59 -12.29
CA HIS A 121 2.91 -3.07 -10.94
C HIS A 121 4.19 -3.48 -10.20
N GLY A 122 5.03 -2.51 -9.94
CA GLY A 122 6.40 -2.58 -9.41
C GLY A 122 7.30 -1.63 -10.18
N TYR A 123 8.44 -1.27 -9.59
CA TYR A 123 9.50 -0.55 -10.29
C TYR A 123 10.54 -1.58 -10.71
N TYR A 124 10.76 -1.69 -12.02
CA TYR A 124 11.66 -2.68 -12.63
C TYR A 124 12.95 -2.04 -13.14
N GLN A 125 12.94 -0.72 -13.40
CA GLN A 125 14.14 0.01 -13.73
C GLN A 125 14.94 0.24 -12.44
N LEU A 126 16.20 -0.23 -12.41
CA LEU A 126 17.03 -0.20 -11.22
C LEU A 126 17.10 1.18 -10.55
N GLN A 127 17.23 2.26 -11.36
CA GLN A 127 17.29 3.61 -10.79
C GLN A 127 15.98 4.01 -10.12
N ASN A 128 14.84 3.64 -10.69
CA ASN A 128 13.53 3.92 -10.10
C ASN A 128 13.32 3.15 -8.80
N GLU A 129 13.81 1.92 -8.76
CA GLU A 129 13.76 1.09 -7.55
C GLU A 129 14.67 1.65 -6.44
N VAL A 130 15.89 2.07 -6.78
CA VAL A 130 16.81 2.74 -5.85
C VAL A 130 16.17 4.02 -5.30
N ASP A 131 15.65 4.90 -6.17
CA ASP A 131 14.96 6.13 -5.77
C ASP A 131 13.81 5.84 -4.78
N LEU A 132 13.03 4.77 -5.04
CA LEU A 132 11.90 4.38 -4.19
C LEU A 132 12.39 3.99 -2.79
N TYR A 133 13.39 3.11 -2.71
CA TYR A 133 13.90 2.65 -1.41
C TYR A 133 14.62 3.77 -0.65
N GLU A 134 15.34 4.66 -1.32
CA GLU A 134 15.94 5.83 -0.69
C GLU A 134 14.88 6.73 -0.05
N GLN A 135 13.83 7.07 -0.79
CA GLN A 135 12.72 7.87 -0.27
C GLN A 135 11.98 7.16 0.87
N MET A 136 11.80 5.84 0.77
CA MET A 136 11.18 5.04 1.83
C MET A 136 12.02 5.05 3.11
N VAL A 137 13.34 4.89 3.02
CA VAL A 137 14.25 4.93 4.16
C VAL A 137 14.24 6.32 4.81
N LEU A 138 14.29 7.39 4.01
CA LEU A 138 14.24 8.76 4.51
C LEU A 138 12.91 9.05 5.23
N PHE A 139 11.80 8.62 4.65
CA PHE A 139 10.46 8.76 5.24
C PHE A 139 10.35 8.00 6.57
N LEU A 140 10.76 6.72 6.59
CA LEU A 140 10.71 5.90 7.81
C LEU A 140 11.61 6.46 8.92
N ARG A 141 12.84 6.90 8.60
CA ARG A 141 13.73 7.53 9.59
C ARG A 141 13.12 8.78 10.22
N ARG A 142 12.37 9.58 9.44
CA ARG A 142 11.71 10.79 9.94
C ARG A 142 10.60 10.47 10.94
N HIS A 143 9.84 9.39 10.74
CA HIS A 143 8.62 9.12 11.51
C HIS A 143 8.75 8.01 12.55
N VAL A 144 9.69 7.07 12.41
CA VAL A 144 9.94 6.00 13.39
C VAL A 144 11.34 6.04 14.01
N GLY A 145 12.18 6.99 13.57
CA GLY A 145 13.56 7.14 14.03
C GLY A 145 14.52 6.16 13.36
N THR A 146 15.81 6.32 13.66
CA THR A 146 16.83 5.34 13.26
C THR A 146 16.70 4.10 14.11
N PRO A 147 16.83 2.89 13.54
CA PRO A 147 16.92 1.68 14.36
C PRO A 147 18.05 1.85 15.37
N LYS A 148 17.79 1.59 16.66
CA LYS A 148 18.89 1.37 17.60
C LYS A 148 19.74 0.25 17.01
N GLU A 149 21.04 0.49 16.92
CA GLU A 149 21.99 -0.54 16.49
C GLU A 149 21.67 -1.82 17.28
N ALA A 150 21.26 -2.86 16.58
CA ALA A 150 20.93 -4.12 17.23
C ALA A 150 22.21 -4.57 17.94
N ALA A 151 22.13 -4.79 19.25
CA ALA A 151 23.24 -5.39 19.98
C ALA A 151 23.68 -6.65 19.20
N PRO A 152 24.99 -6.87 18.98
CA PRO A 152 25.47 -8.01 18.24
C PRO A 152 24.83 -9.28 18.81
N ALA A 153 24.21 -10.08 17.92
CA ALA A 153 23.59 -11.34 18.32
C ALA A 153 24.60 -12.14 19.14
N ALA A 154 24.23 -12.54 20.33
CA ALA A 154 25.11 -13.37 21.17
C ALA A 154 25.53 -14.58 20.33
N ALA A 155 26.84 -14.80 20.23
CA ALA A 155 27.40 -15.94 19.53
C ALA A 155 26.74 -17.24 20.06
N PRO A 156 26.36 -18.19 19.19
CA PRO A 156 25.76 -19.43 19.65
C PRO A 156 26.72 -20.09 20.65
N ALA A 157 26.19 -20.42 21.82
CA ALA A 157 26.97 -21.12 22.83
C ALA A 157 27.58 -22.36 22.20
N ALA A 158 28.88 -22.49 22.30
CA ALA A 158 29.61 -23.65 21.82
C ALA A 158 29.01 -24.91 22.45
N ALA A 159 28.57 -25.84 21.60
CA ALA A 159 28.03 -27.12 22.06
C ALA A 159 29.11 -27.80 22.90
N ALA A 160 28.81 -27.99 24.16
CA ALA A 160 29.70 -28.76 25.05
C ALA A 160 29.85 -30.16 24.48
N SER A 161 31.06 -30.51 24.02
CA SER A 161 31.41 -31.88 23.67
C SER A 161 31.39 -32.71 24.94
N GLY A 162 30.33 -33.52 25.10
CA GLY A 162 30.25 -34.51 26.15
C GLY A 162 31.36 -35.58 25.96
N PRO A 163 31.83 -36.17 27.04
CA PRO A 163 32.88 -37.16 26.96
C PRO A 163 32.38 -38.44 26.30
N ALA A 164 33.18 -38.95 25.34
CA ALA A 164 32.98 -40.26 24.75
C ALA A 164 33.24 -41.34 25.81
N CYS A 165 32.24 -42.23 25.99
CA CYS A 165 32.43 -43.57 26.55
C CYS A 165 32.43 -44.61 25.43
#